data_213ec5008fe862f82d7a31a4989b5594
#
_entry.id   213ec5008fe862f82d7a31a4989b5594
#
_cell.length_a   1.000
_cell.length_b   1.000
_cell.length_c   1.000
_cell.angle_alpha   90.00
_cell.angle_beta   90.00
_cell.angle_gamma   90.00
#
_symmetry.space_group_name_H-M   'P 1'
#
loop_
_entity.id
_entity.type
_entity.pdbx_description
1 polymer ?
#
loop_
_entity_poly.entity_id
_entity_poly.type
_entity_poly.pdbx_seq_one_letter_code
_entity_poly.pdbx_strand_id
1 'polypeptide(L)'
;MKTNKENEPQLLISFRDIKEISDQNFKYFDICDLKDPEKGSIGAWEEKNILNVVKRCKQRVRVSATIGDIFSVEGIIKKLQQFDNFGLDYIKFGINTKSVLELKDLINRIGKFIFRTKLVLVVFVDKNSTLKIIEENLEIFYQNNIRFLILDTYQKNNQNLISFYNPLKIKDFINKCSIKKINVGLAGRLQPNHITKLKLLNPYVIGFRSAICSDQNRKFLSEQKLIFLSNQFFSNKSNAIESAGA
;
A
#
# COMPACT_ATOMS: atom_id res chain seq x y z
N MET A 1 -15.60 9.35 16.66
CA MET A 1 -14.40 8.67 17.15
C MET A 1 -14.24 7.36 16.40
N LYS A 2 -13.16 7.18 15.61
CA LYS A 2 -12.86 5.89 14.96
C LYS A 2 -12.38 4.92 16.05
N THR A 3 -13.20 3.94 16.42
CA THR A 3 -12.76 2.87 17.33
C THR A 3 -11.73 2.01 16.58
N ASN A 4 -10.47 2.01 17.04
CA ASN A 4 -9.45 1.06 16.60
C ASN A 4 -9.92 -0.36 16.99
N LYS A 5 -10.49 -1.09 16.05
CA LYS A 5 -10.61 -2.54 16.16
C LYS A 5 -9.33 -3.13 15.57
N GLU A 6 -8.51 -3.74 16.41
CA GLU A 6 -7.17 -4.28 16.08
C GLU A 6 -7.12 -5.31 14.94
N ASN A 7 -8.28 -5.73 14.39
CA ASN A 7 -8.37 -6.81 13.40
C ASN A 7 -9.04 -6.42 12.07
N GLU A 8 -9.39 -5.14 11.82
CA GLU A 8 -9.99 -4.76 10.54
C GLU A 8 -8.98 -4.09 9.60
N PRO A 9 -9.02 -4.40 8.28
CA PRO A 9 -8.15 -3.74 7.31
C PRO A 9 -8.35 -2.23 7.30
N GLN A 10 -7.26 -1.49 7.08
CA GLN A 10 -7.30 -0.04 6.91
C GLN A 10 -7.61 0.31 5.45
N LEU A 11 -8.30 1.43 5.23
CA LEU A 11 -8.54 1.97 3.90
C LEU A 11 -7.41 2.94 3.52
N LEU A 12 -6.66 2.59 2.46
CA LEU A 12 -5.65 3.45 1.85
C LEU A 12 -6.18 4.04 0.56
N ILE A 13 -6.07 5.35 0.40
CA ILE A 13 -6.41 6.07 -0.83
C ILE A 13 -5.16 6.72 -1.40
N SER A 14 -4.84 6.37 -2.67
CA SER A 14 -3.72 6.97 -3.38
C SER A 14 -4.14 8.26 -4.11
N PHE A 15 -3.40 9.34 -3.87
CA PHE A 15 -3.55 10.64 -4.49
C PHE A 15 -2.39 10.90 -5.45
N ARG A 16 -2.71 11.46 -6.62
CA ARG A 16 -1.74 11.78 -7.66
C ARG A 16 -1.09 13.14 -7.47
N ASP A 17 -1.86 14.09 -6.96
CA ASP A 17 -1.49 15.49 -6.84
C ASP A 17 -2.05 16.08 -5.56
N ILE A 18 -1.39 17.12 -5.02
CA ILE A 18 -1.84 17.81 -3.80
C ILE A 18 -3.23 18.46 -3.97
N LYS A 19 -3.61 18.83 -5.19
CA LYS A 19 -4.92 19.41 -5.51
C LYS A 19 -6.07 18.42 -5.32
N GLU A 20 -5.80 17.12 -5.33
CA GLU A 20 -6.81 16.09 -5.06
C GLU A 20 -7.12 15.94 -3.56
N ILE A 21 -6.29 16.51 -2.68
CA ILE A 21 -6.41 16.34 -1.23
C ILE A 21 -7.21 17.51 -0.64
N SER A 22 -8.40 17.20 -0.15
CA SER A 22 -9.21 18.10 0.66
C SER A 22 -9.19 17.68 2.14
N ASP A 23 -9.03 18.63 3.05
CA ASP A 23 -9.04 18.36 4.49
C ASP A 23 -10.38 17.80 4.96
N GLN A 24 -11.48 18.12 4.28
CA GLN A 24 -12.81 17.57 4.54
C GLN A 24 -12.90 16.07 4.25
N ASN A 25 -12.02 15.55 3.38
CA ASN A 25 -12.03 14.18 2.93
C ASN A 25 -11.23 13.22 3.84
N PHE A 26 -10.45 13.73 4.82
CA PHE A 26 -9.69 12.89 5.75
C PHE A 26 -10.55 11.95 6.61
N LYS A 27 -11.83 12.20 6.72
CA LYS A 27 -12.77 11.28 7.41
C LYS A 27 -13.10 10.00 6.63
N TYR A 28 -12.79 9.97 5.33
CA TYR A 28 -13.20 8.91 4.43
C TYR A 28 -12.14 7.80 4.24
N PHE A 29 -10.94 7.93 4.81
CA PHE A 29 -9.88 6.93 4.70
C PHE A 29 -8.95 6.97 5.93
N ASP A 30 -8.12 5.94 6.09
CA ASP A 30 -7.18 5.81 7.20
C ASP A 30 -5.75 6.23 6.80
N ILE A 31 -5.38 6.01 5.54
CA ILE A 31 -4.04 6.30 5.02
C ILE A 31 -4.13 7.12 3.73
N CYS A 32 -3.52 8.32 3.75
CA CYS A 32 -3.29 9.16 2.59
C CYS A 32 -2.01 8.71 1.90
N ASP A 33 -2.11 8.16 0.69
CA ASP A 33 -0.97 7.61 -0.04
C ASP A 33 -0.57 8.51 -1.20
N LEU A 34 0.67 9.01 -1.16
CA LEU A 34 1.22 9.95 -2.14
C LEU A 34 1.94 9.15 -3.24
N LYS A 35 1.27 8.99 -4.39
CA LYS A 35 1.73 8.20 -5.52
C LYS A 35 1.30 8.81 -6.83
N ASP A 36 2.25 9.20 -7.68
CA ASP A 36 1.97 9.76 -9.00
C ASP A 36 2.02 8.66 -10.09
N PRO A 37 0.88 8.19 -10.60
CA PRO A 37 0.85 7.13 -11.61
C PRO A 37 1.39 7.56 -12.99
N GLU A 38 1.60 8.86 -13.24
CA GLU A 38 2.21 9.35 -14.48
C GLU A 38 3.74 9.22 -14.44
N LYS A 39 4.34 9.19 -13.25
CA LYS A 39 5.78 9.02 -13.04
C LYS A 39 6.20 7.56 -12.83
N GLY A 40 5.35 6.60 -13.12
CA GLY A 40 5.66 5.18 -12.99
C GLY A 40 4.73 4.38 -12.09
N SER A 41 5.11 3.14 -11.82
CA SER A 41 4.29 2.21 -11.01
C SER A 41 4.23 2.65 -9.55
N ILE A 42 5.29 3.25 -9.05
CA ILE A 42 5.43 3.84 -7.72
C ILE A 42 6.02 5.26 -7.82
N GLY A 43 5.52 6.06 -8.78
CA GLY A 43 6.02 7.40 -9.05
C GLY A 43 6.00 8.30 -7.82
N ALA A 44 7.13 8.97 -7.55
CA ALA A 44 7.30 9.81 -6.39
C ALA A 44 6.75 11.23 -6.60
N TRP A 45 6.27 11.81 -5.51
CA TRP A 45 5.93 13.23 -5.43
C TRP A 45 7.17 14.09 -5.18
N GLU A 46 7.03 15.38 -5.45
CA GLU A 46 8.02 16.39 -5.06
C GLU A 46 8.03 16.57 -3.53
N GLU A 47 9.22 16.75 -2.96
CA GLU A 47 9.46 16.91 -1.52
C GLU A 47 8.57 17.99 -0.89
N LYS A 48 8.53 19.19 -1.51
CA LYS A 48 7.70 20.30 -1.03
C LYS A 48 6.22 19.92 -0.83
N ASN A 49 5.68 19.15 -1.76
CA ASN A 49 4.29 18.72 -1.71
C ASN A 49 4.08 17.64 -0.65
N ILE A 50 5.03 16.70 -0.48
CA ILE A 50 5.01 15.69 0.58
C ILE A 50 4.97 16.38 1.95
N LEU A 51 5.90 17.30 2.21
CA LEU A 51 5.98 18.04 3.48
C LEU A 51 4.70 18.83 3.79
N ASN A 52 4.11 19.46 2.76
CA ASN A 52 2.84 20.16 2.91
C ASN A 52 1.72 19.21 3.35
N VAL A 53 1.57 18.05 2.69
CA VAL A 53 0.54 17.05 3.01
C VAL A 53 0.75 16.48 4.41
N VAL A 54 1.99 16.11 4.76
CA VAL A 54 2.31 15.60 6.10
C VAL A 54 1.88 16.61 7.18
N LYS A 55 2.17 17.90 6.98
CA LYS A 55 1.73 18.96 7.91
C LYS A 55 0.20 19.04 8.03
N ARG A 56 -0.53 18.94 6.91
CA ARG A 56 -2.00 18.98 6.88
C ARG A 56 -2.66 17.75 7.49
N CYS A 57 -2.07 16.56 7.27
CA CYS A 57 -2.60 15.29 7.76
C CYS A 57 -2.31 15.01 9.24
N LYS A 58 -1.41 15.75 9.87
CA LYS A 58 -0.91 15.52 11.23
C LYS A 58 -2.06 15.20 12.21
N GLN A 59 -1.99 14.05 12.87
CA GLN A 59 -2.97 13.52 13.84
C GLN A 59 -4.37 13.21 13.28
N ARG A 60 -4.61 13.38 11.98
CA ARG A 60 -5.93 13.13 11.36
C ARG A 60 -5.96 11.81 10.59
N VAL A 61 -4.99 11.59 9.73
CA VAL A 61 -4.78 10.36 8.95
C VAL A 61 -3.30 10.08 8.82
N ARG A 62 -2.92 8.82 8.63
CA ARG A 62 -1.54 8.45 8.35
C ARG A 62 -1.16 8.83 6.92
N VAL A 63 0.13 9.09 6.71
CA VAL A 63 0.65 9.45 5.38
C VAL A 63 1.67 8.42 4.94
N SER A 64 1.48 7.88 3.72
CA SER A 64 2.48 7.07 3.03
C SER A 64 2.93 7.76 1.75
N ALA A 65 4.18 7.52 1.33
CA ALA A 65 4.69 8.01 0.07
C ALA A 65 5.57 6.96 -0.62
N THR A 66 5.56 6.98 -1.95
CA THR A 66 6.44 6.16 -2.80
C THR A 66 7.71 6.92 -3.15
N ILE A 67 8.88 6.22 -3.14
CA ILE A 67 10.18 6.85 -3.46
C ILE A 67 10.48 6.98 -4.95
N GLY A 68 9.63 6.45 -5.82
CA GLY A 68 9.82 6.40 -7.27
C GLY A 68 10.30 5.03 -7.77
N ASP A 69 10.25 4.85 -9.09
CA ASP A 69 10.73 3.64 -9.78
C ASP A 69 12.27 3.68 -9.85
N ILE A 70 12.92 3.36 -8.74
CA ILE A 70 14.38 3.31 -8.58
C ILE A 70 14.79 1.85 -8.43
N PHE A 71 15.80 1.42 -9.19
CA PHE A 71 16.22 0.02 -9.25
C PHE A 71 17.65 -0.21 -8.75
N SER A 72 18.48 0.82 -8.60
CA SER A 72 19.81 0.69 -8.01
C SER A 72 19.73 0.63 -6.49
N VAL A 73 20.53 -0.24 -5.88
CA VAL A 73 20.58 -0.41 -4.41
C VAL A 73 20.93 0.92 -3.72
N GLU A 74 21.93 1.63 -4.23
CA GLU A 74 22.37 2.93 -3.71
C GLU A 74 21.28 3.99 -3.84
N GLY A 75 20.59 4.01 -4.97
CA GLY A 75 19.49 4.94 -5.23
C GLY A 75 18.31 4.71 -4.27
N ILE A 76 17.93 3.45 -4.04
CA ILE A 76 16.88 3.08 -3.08
C ILE A 76 17.28 3.56 -1.68
N ILE A 77 18.47 3.20 -1.19
CA ILE A 77 18.94 3.56 0.16
C ILE A 77 18.96 5.08 0.33
N LYS A 78 19.55 5.81 -0.62
CA LYS A 78 19.60 7.28 -0.59
C LYS A 78 18.20 7.89 -0.48
N LYS A 79 17.23 7.37 -1.24
CA LYS A 79 15.84 7.87 -1.20
C LYS A 79 15.14 7.49 0.09
N LEU A 80 15.32 6.29 0.61
CA LEU A 80 14.77 5.90 1.91
C LEU A 80 15.26 6.82 3.03
N GLN A 81 16.56 7.11 3.07
CA GLN A 81 17.15 8.04 4.04
C GLN A 81 16.62 9.48 3.89
N GLN A 82 16.44 9.95 2.65
CA GLN A 82 15.86 11.27 2.39
C GLN A 82 14.42 11.33 2.91
N PHE A 83 13.58 10.35 2.57
CA PHE A 83 12.16 10.32 2.92
C PHE A 83 11.92 10.09 4.42
N ASP A 84 12.84 9.44 5.13
CA ASP A 84 12.75 9.24 6.58
C ASP A 84 12.70 10.55 7.37
N ASN A 85 13.17 11.65 6.77
CA ASN A 85 13.15 12.98 7.38
C ASN A 85 11.87 13.80 7.09
N PHE A 86 10.93 13.26 6.30
CA PHE A 86 9.72 14.00 5.90
C PHE A 86 8.56 13.89 6.91
N GLY A 87 8.69 13.06 7.96
CA GLY A 87 7.64 12.86 8.96
C GLY A 87 6.48 11.98 8.46
N LEU A 88 6.75 11.10 7.51
CA LEU A 88 5.82 10.10 6.99
C LEU A 88 5.59 8.98 8.02
N ASP A 89 4.43 8.31 7.95
CA ASP A 89 4.17 7.06 8.69
C ASP A 89 4.73 5.85 7.96
N TYR A 90 4.72 5.88 6.61
CA TYR A 90 5.20 4.79 5.77
C TYR A 90 5.97 5.31 4.56
N ILE A 91 7.08 4.67 4.23
CA ILE A 91 7.83 4.87 2.98
C ILE A 91 7.70 3.60 2.15
N LYS A 92 7.21 3.73 0.91
CA LYS A 92 7.03 2.61 0.00
C LYS A 92 8.13 2.60 -1.06
N PHE A 93 8.74 1.43 -1.24
CA PHE A 93 9.74 1.18 -2.28
C PHE A 93 9.45 -0.15 -2.99
N GLY A 94 9.77 -0.22 -4.26
CA GLY A 94 9.67 -1.44 -5.06
C GLY A 94 11.04 -2.02 -5.32
N ILE A 95 11.07 -3.31 -5.61
CA ILE A 95 12.27 -4.00 -6.08
C ILE A 95 11.98 -4.76 -7.36
N ASN A 96 12.98 -4.88 -8.20
CA ASN A 96 12.98 -5.74 -9.38
C ASN A 96 14.22 -6.61 -9.32
N THR A 97 14.14 -7.71 -8.55
CA THR A 97 15.26 -8.64 -8.38
C THR A 97 15.10 -9.86 -9.28
N LYS A 98 16.21 -10.37 -9.79
CA LYS A 98 16.27 -11.58 -10.61
C LYS A 98 16.89 -12.76 -9.86
N SER A 99 17.44 -12.52 -8.68
CA SER A 99 18.09 -13.56 -7.88
C SER A 99 17.92 -13.34 -6.38
N VAL A 100 18.05 -14.41 -5.61
CA VAL A 100 18.05 -14.36 -4.14
C VAL A 100 19.24 -13.56 -3.61
N LEU A 101 20.38 -13.59 -4.31
CA LEU A 101 21.58 -12.85 -3.91
C LEU A 101 21.37 -11.35 -4.01
N GLU A 102 20.77 -10.86 -5.11
CA GLU A 102 20.41 -9.45 -5.26
C GLU A 102 19.41 -9.00 -4.18
N LEU A 103 18.39 -9.83 -3.90
CA LEU A 103 17.44 -9.55 -2.83
C LEU A 103 18.14 -9.41 -1.48
N LYS A 104 19.00 -10.38 -1.14
CA LYS A 104 19.72 -10.40 0.14
C LYS A 104 20.67 -9.21 0.26
N ASP A 105 21.41 -8.86 -0.79
CA ASP A 105 22.29 -7.70 -0.77
C ASP A 105 21.51 -6.42 -0.48
N LEU A 106 20.45 -6.16 -1.23
CA LEU A 106 19.63 -4.97 -1.03
C LEU A 106 19.05 -4.89 0.39
N ILE A 107 18.38 -5.96 0.84
CA ILE A 107 17.66 -5.94 2.12
C ILE A 107 18.65 -5.86 3.29
N ASN A 108 19.78 -6.59 3.24
CA ASN A 108 20.81 -6.50 4.28
C ASN A 108 21.49 -5.12 4.32
N ARG A 109 21.65 -4.47 3.18
CA ARG A 109 22.18 -3.10 3.14
C ARG A 109 21.20 -2.07 3.68
N ILE A 110 19.89 -2.22 3.41
CA ILE A 110 18.84 -1.41 4.05
C ILE A 110 18.86 -1.62 5.56
N GLY A 111 18.96 -2.86 6.02
CA GLY A 111 18.97 -3.23 7.43
C GLY A 111 20.14 -2.66 8.25
N LYS A 112 21.20 -2.15 7.61
CA LYS A 112 22.31 -1.43 8.29
C LYS A 112 21.89 -0.06 8.82
N PHE A 113 20.75 0.48 8.38
CA PHE A 113 20.25 1.79 8.77
C PHE A 113 19.03 1.66 9.70
N ILE A 114 18.93 2.58 10.65
CA ILE A 114 17.77 2.70 11.52
C ILE A 114 16.85 3.77 10.94
N PHE A 115 15.66 3.36 10.52
CA PHE A 115 14.62 4.26 10.02
C PHE A 115 13.58 4.52 11.11
N ARG A 116 13.16 5.79 11.25
CA ARG A 116 12.05 6.21 12.11
C ARG A 116 10.71 5.88 11.48
N THR A 117 10.65 5.93 10.16
CA THR A 117 9.48 5.66 9.34
C THR A 117 9.37 4.17 9.01
N LYS A 118 8.17 3.63 9.01
CA LYS A 118 7.94 2.22 8.64
C LYS A 118 8.18 2.00 7.15
N LEU A 119 9.07 1.08 6.82
CA LEU A 119 9.36 0.69 5.45
C LEU A 119 8.32 -0.31 4.94
N VAL A 120 7.81 -0.08 3.72
CA VAL A 120 6.83 -0.93 3.05
C VAL A 120 7.41 -1.37 1.70
N LEU A 121 7.65 -2.66 1.53
CA LEU A 121 8.05 -3.21 0.24
C LEU A 121 6.82 -3.41 -0.66
N VAL A 122 6.84 -2.83 -1.85
CA VAL A 122 5.84 -3.07 -2.91
C VAL A 122 6.25 -4.31 -3.70
N VAL A 123 5.39 -5.32 -3.67
CA VAL A 123 5.56 -6.61 -4.36
C VAL A 123 4.64 -6.64 -5.56
N PHE A 124 5.22 -6.65 -6.76
CA PHE A 124 4.46 -6.67 -8.00
C PHE A 124 4.09 -8.10 -8.40
N VAL A 125 2.82 -8.45 -8.29
CA VAL A 125 2.33 -9.83 -8.55
C VAL A 125 2.40 -10.24 -10.01
N ASP A 126 2.47 -9.30 -10.93
CA ASP A 126 2.67 -9.52 -12.37
C ASP A 126 4.16 -9.64 -12.79
N LYS A 127 5.06 -9.65 -11.80
CA LYS A 127 6.50 -9.96 -11.93
C LYS A 127 6.78 -11.32 -11.26
N ASN A 128 6.37 -12.40 -11.91
CA ASN A 128 6.34 -13.76 -11.34
C ASN A 128 7.67 -14.20 -10.72
N SER A 129 8.80 -13.94 -11.37
CA SER A 129 10.13 -14.32 -10.84
C SER A 129 10.46 -13.61 -9.53
N THR A 130 10.25 -12.29 -9.48
CA THR A 130 10.48 -11.47 -8.29
C THR A 130 9.53 -11.87 -7.15
N LEU A 131 8.24 -12.09 -7.44
CA LEU A 131 7.26 -12.54 -6.45
C LEU A 131 7.69 -13.86 -5.80
N LYS A 132 8.08 -14.86 -6.60
CA LYS A 132 8.54 -16.16 -6.09
C LYS A 132 9.78 -16.02 -5.19
N ILE A 133 10.78 -15.25 -5.62
CA ILE A 133 11.98 -14.99 -4.81
C ILE A 133 11.62 -14.37 -3.47
N ILE A 134 10.71 -13.37 -3.44
CA ILE A 134 10.26 -12.73 -2.21
C ILE A 134 9.53 -13.72 -1.32
N GLU A 135 8.58 -14.49 -1.86
CA GLU A 135 7.76 -15.44 -1.12
C GLU A 135 8.58 -16.53 -0.44
N GLU A 136 9.65 -17.00 -1.11
CA GLU A 136 10.56 -18.03 -0.59
C GLU A 136 11.56 -17.47 0.45
N ASN A 137 11.72 -16.15 0.55
CA ASN A 137 12.74 -15.52 1.40
C ASN A 137 12.16 -14.49 2.40
N LEU A 138 10.97 -14.73 2.92
CA LEU A 138 10.29 -13.78 3.84
C LEU A 138 11.08 -13.49 5.12
N GLU A 139 11.88 -14.44 5.61
CA GLU A 139 12.68 -14.31 6.83
C GLU A 139 13.63 -13.11 6.79
N ILE A 140 14.21 -12.79 5.62
CA ILE A 140 15.17 -11.71 5.48
C ILE A 140 14.55 -10.34 5.78
N PHE A 141 13.26 -10.15 5.45
CA PHE A 141 12.56 -8.90 5.75
C PHE A 141 12.37 -8.74 7.26
N TYR A 142 11.98 -9.82 7.94
CA TYR A 142 11.86 -9.82 9.40
C TYR A 142 13.19 -9.48 10.07
N GLN A 143 14.30 -10.12 9.68
CA GLN A 143 15.63 -9.90 10.25
C GLN A 143 16.12 -8.46 10.04
N ASN A 144 15.69 -7.79 8.97
CA ASN A 144 16.07 -6.42 8.63
C ASN A 144 14.98 -5.37 8.96
N ASN A 145 14.08 -5.70 9.88
CA ASN A 145 13.02 -4.82 10.39
C ASN A 145 12.05 -4.28 9.33
N ILE A 146 11.88 -4.97 8.19
CA ILE A 146 10.85 -4.66 7.20
C ILE A 146 9.61 -5.49 7.56
N ARG A 147 8.60 -4.84 8.14
CA ARG A 147 7.39 -5.48 8.70
C ARG A 147 6.15 -5.29 7.85
N PHE A 148 6.26 -4.63 6.70
CA PHE A 148 5.12 -4.33 5.84
C PHE A 148 5.44 -4.64 4.39
N LEU A 149 4.60 -5.45 3.77
CA LEU A 149 4.57 -5.70 2.33
C LEU A 149 3.23 -5.23 1.77
N ILE A 150 3.19 -4.82 0.51
CA ILE A 150 1.94 -4.55 -0.20
C ILE A 150 1.98 -5.22 -1.58
N LEU A 151 1.00 -6.08 -1.86
CA LEU A 151 0.81 -6.68 -3.18
C LEU A 151 0.18 -5.63 -4.10
N ASP A 152 0.80 -5.33 -5.24
CA ASP A 152 0.32 -4.38 -6.24
C ASP A 152 0.58 -4.93 -7.65
N THR A 153 0.12 -4.26 -8.70
CA THR A 153 0.41 -4.57 -10.10
C THR A 153 1.35 -3.53 -10.70
N TYR A 154 2.36 -4.01 -11.46
CA TYR A 154 3.31 -3.16 -12.17
C TYR A 154 2.73 -2.64 -13.48
N GLN A 155 2.13 -3.55 -14.27
CA GLN A 155 1.58 -3.23 -15.58
C GLN A 155 0.30 -2.39 -15.48
N LYS A 156 0.16 -1.43 -16.39
CA LYS A 156 -1.00 -0.54 -16.49
C LYS A 156 -2.08 -1.08 -17.46
N ASN A 157 -2.12 -2.41 -17.68
CA ASN A 157 -3.20 -3.06 -18.43
C ASN A 157 -4.51 -3.11 -17.63
N ASN A 158 -5.59 -3.62 -18.22
CA ASN A 158 -6.89 -3.69 -17.56
C ASN A 158 -7.03 -4.79 -16.50
N GLN A 159 -5.96 -5.52 -16.20
CA GLN A 159 -5.95 -6.56 -15.18
C GLN A 159 -5.72 -5.98 -13.78
N ASN A 160 -6.27 -6.61 -12.78
CA ASN A 160 -6.15 -6.23 -11.37
C ASN A 160 -5.41 -7.30 -10.56
N LEU A 161 -5.14 -7.02 -9.29
CA LEU A 161 -4.47 -7.95 -8.37
C LEU A 161 -5.06 -9.38 -8.44
N ILE A 162 -6.39 -9.48 -8.40
CA ILE A 162 -7.09 -10.78 -8.33
C ILE A 162 -6.97 -11.55 -9.65
N SER A 163 -6.80 -10.85 -10.78
CA SER A 163 -6.58 -11.47 -12.10
C SER A 163 -5.22 -12.17 -12.19
N PHE A 164 -4.19 -11.63 -11.54
CA PHE A 164 -2.84 -12.20 -11.53
C PHE A 164 -2.63 -13.19 -10.39
N TYR A 165 -3.19 -12.88 -9.23
CA TYR A 165 -2.94 -13.62 -7.99
C TYR A 165 -4.29 -13.92 -7.32
N ASN A 166 -4.80 -15.13 -7.51
CA ASN A 166 -6.14 -15.47 -7.05
C ASN A 166 -6.26 -15.39 -5.51
N PRO A 167 -7.49 -15.27 -4.97
CA PRO A 167 -7.71 -15.08 -3.53
C PRO A 167 -7.10 -16.16 -2.63
N LEU A 168 -7.04 -17.42 -3.08
CA LEU A 168 -6.42 -18.50 -2.29
C LEU A 168 -4.92 -18.29 -2.16
N LYS A 169 -4.24 -17.92 -3.25
CA LYS A 169 -2.81 -17.58 -3.22
C LYS A 169 -2.54 -16.32 -2.39
N ILE A 170 -3.41 -15.31 -2.47
CA ILE A 170 -3.31 -14.11 -1.61
C ILE A 170 -3.41 -14.51 -0.13
N LYS A 171 -4.38 -15.36 0.22
CA LYS A 171 -4.56 -15.85 1.59
C LYS A 171 -3.35 -16.62 2.09
N ASP A 172 -2.80 -17.52 1.27
CA ASP A 172 -1.59 -18.29 1.59
C ASP A 172 -0.39 -17.35 1.84
N PHE A 173 -0.19 -16.36 0.95
CA PHE A 173 0.87 -15.35 1.12
C PHE A 173 0.70 -14.54 2.42
N ILE A 174 -0.52 -14.07 2.73
CA ILE A 174 -0.82 -13.37 3.99
C ILE A 174 -0.47 -14.26 5.19
N ASN A 175 -0.86 -15.54 5.17
CA ASN A 175 -0.59 -16.47 6.26
C ASN A 175 0.92 -16.70 6.44
N LYS A 176 1.67 -16.92 5.37
CA LYS A 176 3.15 -17.06 5.39
C LYS A 176 3.83 -15.83 5.99
N CYS A 177 3.37 -14.63 5.57
CA CYS A 177 3.87 -13.36 6.10
C CYS A 177 3.52 -13.18 7.58
N SER A 178 2.30 -13.55 7.99
CA SER A 178 1.84 -13.43 9.38
C SER A 178 2.69 -14.27 10.34
N ILE A 179 3.06 -15.51 9.95
CA ILE A 179 3.98 -16.37 10.71
C ILE A 179 5.32 -15.66 10.98
N LYS A 180 5.78 -14.83 10.03
CA LYS A 180 6.99 -14.01 10.13
C LYS A 180 6.74 -12.62 10.71
N LYS A 181 5.56 -12.36 11.30
CA LYS A 181 5.17 -11.05 11.86
C LYS A 181 5.29 -9.91 10.83
N ILE A 182 4.96 -10.20 9.58
CA ILE A 182 4.95 -9.25 8.47
C ILE A 182 3.49 -8.98 8.09
N ASN A 183 3.11 -7.72 8.08
CA ASN A 183 1.79 -7.26 7.68
C ASN A 183 1.69 -7.13 6.15
N VAL A 184 0.58 -7.58 5.57
CA VAL A 184 0.36 -7.54 4.12
C VAL A 184 -0.77 -6.61 3.77
N GLY A 185 -0.50 -5.67 2.86
CA GLY A 185 -1.49 -4.83 2.20
C GLY A 185 -1.84 -5.36 0.82
N LEU A 186 -3.00 -4.98 0.32
CA LEU A 186 -3.50 -5.32 -1.01
C LEU A 186 -3.83 -4.06 -1.80
N ALA A 187 -3.30 -3.94 -3.01
CA ALA A 187 -3.57 -2.88 -3.98
C ALA A 187 -3.58 -3.46 -5.40
N GLY A 188 -3.53 -2.63 -6.45
CA GLY A 188 -3.50 -3.09 -7.85
C GLY A 188 -4.88 -3.11 -8.50
N ARG A 189 -5.37 -1.93 -8.90
CA ARG A 189 -6.63 -1.71 -9.64
C ARG A 189 -7.85 -2.37 -9.02
N LEU A 190 -7.88 -2.47 -7.69
CA LEU A 190 -9.02 -3.00 -6.96
C LEU A 190 -10.27 -2.14 -7.17
N GLN A 191 -11.45 -2.78 -7.13
CA GLN A 191 -12.76 -2.15 -7.33
C GLN A 191 -13.63 -2.33 -6.08
N PRO A 192 -14.70 -1.52 -5.90
CA PRO A 192 -15.58 -1.61 -4.74
C PRO A 192 -16.18 -3.01 -4.52
N ASN A 193 -16.55 -3.71 -5.59
CA ASN A 193 -17.11 -5.08 -5.52
C ASN A 193 -16.11 -6.14 -5.01
N HIS A 194 -14.82 -5.81 -4.92
CA HIS A 194 -13.82 -6.71 -4.34
C HIS A 194 -13.72 -6.60 -2.81
N ILE A 195 -14.25 -5.51 -2.19
CA ILE A 195 -14.03 -5.17 -0.78
C ILE A 195 -14.38 -6.33 0.14
N THR A 196 -15.61 -6.84 0.07
CA THR A 196 -16.08 -7.92 0.95
C THR A 196 -15.19 -9.15 0.88
N LYS A 197 -14.88 -9.60 -0.34
CA LYS A 197 -14.01 -10.76 -0.57
C LYS A 197 -12.59 -10.56 -0.04
N LEU A 198 -12.02 -9.35 -0.24
CA LEU A 198 -10.67 -9.05 0.20
C LEU A 198 -10.57 -8.87 1.73
N LYS A 199 -11.61 -8.34 2.37
CA LYS A 199 -11.65 -8.24 3.84
C LYS A 199 -11.62 -9.61 4.51
N LEU A 200 -12.27 -10.63 3.92
CA LEU A 200 -12.23 -12.01 4.43
C LEU A 200 -10.82 -12.64 4.41
N LEU A 201 -9.91 -12.09 3.61
CA LEU A 201 -8.50 -12.53 3.59
C LEU A 201 -7.70 -11.98 4.78
N ASN A 202 -8.27 -11.02 5.51
CA ASN A 202 -7.66 -10.35 6.67
C ASN A 202 -6.32 -9.65 6.37
N PRO A 203 -6.23 -8.79 5.33
CA PRO A 203 -5.03 -8.00 5.07
C PRO A 203 -4.93 -6.85 6.07
N TYR A 204 -3.73 -6.32 6.26
CA TYR A 204 -3.49 -5.13 7.10
C TYR A 204 -4.10 -3.86 6.51
N VAL A 205 -4.07 -3.70 5.18
CA VAL A 205 -4.59 -2.54 4.46
C VAL A 205 -5.10 -2.94 3.08
N ILE A 206 -6.14 -2.25 2.58
CA ILE A 206 -6.60 -2.36 1.20
C ILE A 206 -6.53 -0.98 0.57
N GLY A 207 -5.80 -0.88 -0.55
CA GLY A 207 -5.51 0.37 -1.24
C GLY A 207 -6.27 0.54 -2.55
N PHE A 208 -6.78 1.76 -2.79
CA PHE A 208 -7.52 2.10 -3.99
C PHE A 208 -7.00 3.38 -4.64
N ARG A 209 -6.98 3.38 -5.98
CA ARG A 209 -6.81 4.57 -6.81
C ARG A 209 -7.83 4.56 -7.95
N SER A 210 -7.83 3.53 -8.79
CA SER A 210 -8.68 3.46 -9.99
C SER A 210 -10.17 3.53 -9.66
N ALA A 211 -10.58 2.97 -8.54
CA ALA A 211 -11.98 2.93 -8.09
C ALA A 211 -12.57 4.31 -7.76
N ILE A 212 -11.71 5.28 -7.45
CA ILE A 212 -12.12 6.64 -7.09
C ILE A 212 -11.86 7.66 -8.19
N CYS A 213 -11.42 7.22 -9.37
CA CYS A 213 -11.20 8.11 -10.52
C CYS A 213 -12.42 8.15 -11.43
N SER A 214 -12.66 9.29 -12.07
CA SER A 214 -13.71 9.46 -13.06
C SER A 214 -13.32 8.90 -14.43
N ASP A 215 -12.01 8.77 -14.70
CA ASP A 215 -11.43 8.33 -15.95
C ASP A 215 -10.60 7.05 -15.81
N GLN A 216 -10.45 6.30 -16.90
CA GLN A 216 -9.64 5.07 -16.92
C GLN A 216 -8.15 5.33 -16.77
N ASN A 217 -7.66 6.50 -17.15
CA ASN A 217 -6.27 6.90 -17.04
C ASN A 217 -5.88 7.35 -15.63
N ARG A 218 -6.84 7.37 -14.68
CA ARG A 218 -6.64 7.71 -13.28
C ARG A 218 -6.15 9.13 -13.02
N LYS A 219 -6.50 10.06 -13.94
CA LYS A 219 -6.06 11.46 -13.90
C LYS A 219 -6.89 12.31 -12.94
N PHE A 220 -8.20 12.03 -12.87
CA PHE A 220 -9.14 12.86 -12.14
C PHE A 220 -9.81 12.07 -11.00
N LEU A 221 -9.62 12.54 -9.78
CA LEU A 221 -10.32 12.00 -8.62
C LEU A 221 -11.78 12.48 -8.63
N SER A 222 -12.70 11.57 -8.33
CA SER A 222 -14.11 11.86 -8.09
C SER A 222 -14.42 11.76 -6.60
N GLU A 223 -14.79 12.86 -5.99
CA GLU A 223 -15.17 12.89 -4.58
C GLU A 223 -16.39 12.01 -4.29
N GLN A 224 -17.37 11.99 -5.18
CA GLN A 224 -18.54 11.12 -5.06
C GLN A 224 -18.14 9.65 -5.02
N LYS A 225 -17.21 9.21 -5.89
CA LYS A 225 -16.70 7.84 -5.87
C LYS A 225 -15.87 7.54 -4.62
N LEU A 226 -15.13 8.52 -4.08
CA LEU A 226 -14.41 8.38 -2.81
C LEU A 226 -15.39 8.15 -1.65
N ILE A 227 -16.42 8.97 -1.56
CA ILE A 227 -17.47 8.83 -0.51
C ILE A 227 -18.17 7.47 -0.64
N PHE A 228 -18.57 7.09 -1.84
CA PHE A 228 -19.21 5.80 -2.11
C PHE A 228 -18.32 4.61 -1.69
N LEU A 229 -17.05 4.61 -2.11
CA LEU A 229 -16.08 3.58 -1.73
C LEU A 229 -15.89 3.51 -0.20
N SER A 230 -15.75 4.65 0.44
CA SER A 230 -15.60 4.76 1.89
C SER A 230 -16.80 4.17 2.62
N ASN A 231 -18.01 4.55 2.21
CA ASN A 231 -19.24 4.00 2.79
C ASN A 231 -19.31 2.48 2.63
N GLN A 232 -19.02 1.94 1.44
CA GLN A 232 -18.95 0.50 1.24
C GLN A 232 -17.87 -0.17 2.10
N PHE A 233 -16.71 0.48 2.25
CA PHE A 233 -15.61 -0.07 3.04
C PHE A 233 -15.95 -0.14 4.53
N PHE A 234 -16.63 0.85 5.08
CA PHE A 234 -16.93 0.95 6.51
C PHE A 234 -18.32 0.44 6.90
N SER A 235 -19.30 0.31 5.96
CA SER A 235 -20.69 -0.10 6.25
C SER A 235 -20.88 -1.58 6.52
N ASN A 236 -19.97 -2.45 6.14
CA ASN A 236 -20.03 -3.89 6.45
C ASN A 236 -19.93 -4.21 7.97
N LYS A 237 -20.07 -3.19 8.84
CA LYS A 237 -20.07 -3.32 10.29
C LYS A 237 -21.46 -3.65 10.89
N SER A 238 -22.55 -3.35 10.19
CA SER A 238 -23.91 -3.42 10.78
C SER A 238 -24.65 -4.74 10.54
N ASN A 239 -24.40 -5.44 9.44
CA ASN A 239 -25.20 -6.60 9.06
C ASN A 239 -24.77 -7.94 9.68
N ALA A 240 -23.60 -8.00 10.33
CA ALA A 240 -23.15 -9.24 11.01
C ALA A 240 -23.72 -9.39 12.42
N ILE A 241 -24.32 -8.35 12.99
CA ILE A 241 -24.88 -8.37 14.35
C ILE A 241 -26.39 -8.71 14.33
N GLU A 242 -27.11 -8.38 13.26
CA GLU A 242 -28.55 -8.66 13.16
C GLU A 242 -28.89 -10.10 12.73
N SER A 243 -27.96 -10.83 12.10
CA SER A 243 -28.19 -12.23 11.70
C SER A 243 -27.80 -13.27 12.77
N ALA A 244 -27.24 -12.86 13.90
CA ALA A 244 -26.88 -13.74 15.03
C ALA A 244 -27.88 -13.66 16.19
N GLY A 245 -28.97 -12.93 16.03
CA GLY A 245 -30.01 -12.71 17.06
C GLY A 245 -31.43 -13.08 16.64
N ALA A 246 -31.62 -13.93 15.62
CA ALA A 246 -32.93 -14.46 15.22
C ALA A 246 -32.95 -15.98 15.29
#